data_9e8402fbf36b2aa555dd9228f4b4177c
#
_entry.id   9e8402fbf36b2aa555dd9228f4b4177c
#
_cell.length_a   1.000
_cell.length_b   1.000
_cell.length_c   1.000
_cell.angle_alpha   90.00
_cell.angle_beta   90.00
_cell.angle_gamma   90.00
#
_symmetry.space_group_name_H-M   'P 1'
#
loop_
_entity.id
_entity.type
_entity.pdbx_description
1 polymer ?
#
loop_
_entity_poly.entity_id
_entity_poly.type
_entity_poly.pdbx_seq_one_letter_code
_entity_poly.pdbx_strand_id
1 'polypeptide(L)'
;MKETRTMEFKETVTNTFLKTVSAFSNYNGGMILFGVDDNGVAKGLPDEKQSCLDIENKINDSIYPQPDYTLEVQQDHIIKLVVKSGVHKPYLYKSKAYKRNDTATIEVDTLELSRLILEGKNIRFEELPCKDQELSFEILYHKLKECIQLETFDQDTLKTLNLYNNTNGYNNAAGLLADENHFPGIDIMKFGENISIIQRRATFENISILEVYDKTIDIFRDYYQYEVIEG
;
A
#
# COMPACT_ATOMS: atom_id res chain seq x y z
N MET A 1 -26.16 -13.08 12.23
CA MET A 1 -24.83 -12.62 11.74
C MET A 1 -24.94 -11.18 11.27
N LYS A 2 -23.82 -10.46 11.13
CA LYS A 2 -23.81 -9.09 10.55
C LYS A 2 -22.70 -9.04 9.50
N GLU A 3 -22.92 -8.26 8.46
CA GLU A 3 -21.87 -7.92 7.48
C GLU A 3 -20.71 -7.20 8.16
N THR A 4 -19.50 -7.40 7.63
CA THR A 4 -18.28 -6.78 8.11
C THR A 4 -17.40 -6.39 6.92
N ARG A 5 -16.25 -5.79 7.20
CA ARG A 5 -15.27 -5.48 6.18
C ARG A 5 -14.81 -6.70 5.37
N THR A 6 -14.85 -7.91 5.95
CA THR A 6 -14.41 -9.16 5.32
C THR A 6 -15.53 -10.17 5.09
N MET A 7 -16.79 -9.78 5.34
CA MET A 7 -17.95 -10.64 5.16
C MET A 7 -19.10 -9.85 4.52
N GLU A 8 -19.69 -10.42 3.48
CA GLU A 8 -20.84 -9.85 2.77
C GLU A 8 -21.94 -10.90 2.62
N PHE A 9 -23.21 -10.47 2.66
CA PHE A 9 -24.38 -11.32 2.42
C PHE A 9 -25.02 -11.00 1.08
N LYS A 10 -25.55 -12.04 0.43
CA LYS A 10 -26.33 -11.93 -0.80
C LYS A 10 -27.49 -12.93 -0.76
N GLU A 11 -28.69 -12.41 -0.81
CA GLU A 11 -29.87 -13.27 -0.85
C GLU A 11 -29.91 -14.12 -2.14
N THR A 12 -29.44 -13.53 -3.27
CA THR A 12 -29.40 -14.18 -4.58
C THR A 12 -28.09 -13.93 -5.32
N VAL A 13 -27.82 -14.70 -6.38
CA VAL A 13 -26.62 -14.53 -7.23
C VAL A 13 -26.85 -13.43 -8.26
N THR A 14 -26.53 -12.19 -7.92
CA THR A 14 -26.56 -11.04 -8.82
C THR A 14 -25.14 -10.54 -9.12
N ASN A 15 -24.92 -9.78 -10.19
CA ASN A 15 -23.58 -9.30 -10.57
C ASN A 15 -22.95 -8.31 -9.58
N THR A 16 -23.68 -7.87 -8.55
CA THR A 16 -23.19 -6.90 -7.57
C THR A 16 -22.04 -7.47 -6.72
N PHE A 17 -22.03 -8.79 -6.47
CA PHE A 17 -20.98 -9.43 -5.69
C PHE A 17 -19.60 -9.36 -6.35
N LEU A 18 -19.53 -9.20 -7.68
CA LEU A 18 -18.26 -9.12 -8.42
C LEU A 18 -17.41 -7.91 -8.01
N LYS A 19 -18.05 -6.80 -7.60
CA LYS A 19 -17.32 -5.67 -7.01
C LYS A 19 -16.62 -6.06 -5.71
N THR A 20 -17.30 -6.86 -4.90
CA THR A 20 -16.77 -7.33 -3.61
C THR A 20 -15.69 -8.39 -3.81
N VAL A 21 -15.82 -9.27 -4.82
CA VAL A 21 -14.72 -10.17 -5.20
C VAL A 21 -13.47 -9.37 -5.61
N SER A 22 -13.62 -8.34 -6.47
CA SER A 22 -12.50 -7.43 -6.80
C SER A 22 -11.90 -6.80 -5.56
N ALA A 23 -12.74 -6.29 -4.64
CA ALA A 23 -12.27 -5.66 -3.41
C ALA A 23 -11.49 -6.64 -2.51
N PHE A 24 -11.99 -7.86 -2.33
CA PHE A 24 -11.31 -8.88 -1.53
C PHE A 24 -9.99 -9.33 -2.16
N SER A 25 -9.95 -9.52 -3.49
CA SER A 25 -8.72 -9.90 -4.20
C SER A 25 -7.66 -8.81 -4.15
N ASN A 26 -8.05 -7.53 -4.17
CA ASN A 26 -7.12 -6.41 -4.09
C ASN A 26 -6.55 -6.17 -2.69
N TYR A 27 -7.24 -6.62 -1.63
CA TYR A 27 -6.86 -6.32 -0.24
C TYR A 27 -6.76 -7.57 0.63
N ASN A 28 -7.50 -7.63 1.71
CA ASN A 28 -7.29 -8.63 2.78
C ASN A 28 -8.00 -9.97 2.54
N GLY A 29 -8.65 -10.17 1.39
CA GLY A 29 -9.54 -11.30 1.20
C GLY A 29 -10.85 -11.13 1.97
N GLY A 30 -11.70 -12.16 1.91
CA GLY A 30 -12.97 -12.16 2.62
C GLY A 30 -13.91 -13.28 2.14
N MET A 31 -15.13 -13.26 2.64
CA MET A 31 -16.14 -14.24 2.28
C MET A 31 -17.46 -13.58 1.90
N ILE A 32 -18.17 -14.22 0.97
CA ILE A 32 -19.53 -13.86 0.58
C ILE A 32 -20.42 -15.06 0.84
N LEU A 33 -21.52 -14.86 1.55
CA LEU A 33 -22.53 -15.89 1.78
C LEU A 33 -23.74 -15.60 0.91
N PHE A 34 -24.01 -16.50 -0.03
CA PHE A 34 -25.21 -16.47 -0.87
C PHE A 34 -26.31 -17.30 -0.27
N GLY A 35 -27.57 -16.84 -0.39
CA GLY A 35 -28.72 -17.41 0.28
C GLY A 35 -28.94 -16.84 1.69
N VAL A 36 -28.32 -15.68 2.00
CA VAL A 36 -28.47 -14.97 3.30
C VAL A 36 -28.95 -13.55 3.02
N ASP A 37 -30.00 -13.13 3.73
CA ASP A 37 -30.52 -11.76 3.63
C ASP A 37 -29.66 -10.75 4.41
N ASP A 38 -29.94 -9.44 4.24
CA ASP A 38 -29.18 -8.34 4.90
C ASP A 38 -29.28 -8.39 6.45
N ASN A 39 -30.24 -9.12 7.02
CA ASN A 39 -30.36 -9.32 8.45
C ASN A 39 -29.56 -10.52 8.97
N GLY A 40 -28.91 -11.25 8.07
CA GLY A 40 -28.13 -12.45 8.37
C GLY A 40 -29.01 -13.70 8.58
N VAL A 41 -30.23 -13.69 8.04
CA VAL A 41 -31.16 -14.84 8.07
C VAL A 41 -30.95 -15.69 6.84
N ALA A 42 -30.78 -17.00 7.03
CA ALA A 42 -30.68 -17.98 5.97
C ALA A 42 -32.01 -18.09 5.21
N LYS A 43 -31.96 -17.89 3.91
CA LYS A 43 -33.09 -18.11 2.95
C LYS A 43 -32.85 -19.32 2.07
N GLY A 44 -31.56 -19.64 1.85
CA GLY A 44 -31.12 -20.65 0.93
C GLY A 44 -31.27 -20.26 -0.54
N LEU A 45 -30.58 -21.00 -1.41
CA LEU A 45 -30.71 -20.89 -2.87
C LEU A 45 -31.48 -22.07 -3.43
N PRO A 46 -32.33 -21.88 -4.46
CA PRO A 46 -33.21 -22.94 -4.96
C PRO A 46 -32.45 -24.08 -5.65
N ASP A 47 -31.31 -23.82 -6.28
CA ASP A 47 -30.44 -24.80 -6.94
C ASP A 47 -28.96 -24.45 -6.65
N GLU A 48 -28.36 -25.18 -5.72
CA GLU A 48 -26.99 -24.95 -5.28
C GLU A 48 -25.99 -25.23 -6.40
N LYS A 49 -26.20 -26.31 -7.16
CA LYS A 49 -25.29 -26.72 -8.21
C LYS A 49 -25.23 -25.70 -9.34
N GLN A 50 -26.41 -25.26 -9.80
CA GLN A 50 -26.51 -24.24 -10.83
C GLN A 50 -25.96 -22.90 -10.31
N SER A 51 -26.26 -22.54 -9.07
CA SER A 51 -25.78 -21.32 -8.44
C SER A 51 -24.25 -21.31 -8.30
N CYS A 52 -23.59 -22.42 -7.96
CA CYS A 52 -22.15 -22.54 -7.96
C CYS A 52 -21.57 -22.28 -9.36
N LEU A 53 -22.11 -22.93 -10.38
CA LEU A 53 -21.67 -22.73 -11.78
C LEU A 53 -21.83 -21.26 -12.21
N ASP A 54 -22.94 -20.63 -11.85
CA ASP A 54 -23.19 -19.22 -12.19
C ASP A 54 -22.21 -18.28 -11.50
N ILE A 55 -21.87 -18.53 -10.23
CA ILE A 55 -20.87 -17.77 -9.50
C ILE A 55 -19.49 -17.90 -10.15
N GLU A 56 -19.06 -19.13 -10.42
CA GLU A 56 -17.77 -19.42 -11.07
C GLU A 56 -17.66 -18.75 -12.44
N ASN A 57 -18.67 -18.95 -13.32
CA ASN A 57 -18.68 -18.33 -14.63
C ASN A 57 -18.62 -16.81 -14.55
N LYS A 58 -19.45 -16.20 -13.68
CA LYS A 58 -19.45 -14.74 -13.50
C LYS A 58 -18.10 -14.21 -13.04
N ILE A 59 -17.40 -14.89 -12.11
CA ILE A 59 -16.07 -14.49 -11.66
C ILE A 59 -15.06 -14.62 -12.81
N ASN A 60 -15.01 -15.80 -13.44
CA ASN A 60 -14.04 -16.12 -14.47
C ASN A 60 -14.16 -15.22 -15.71
N ASP A 61 -15.39 -14.86 -16.07
CA ASP A 61 -15.67 -14.04 -17.25
C ASP A 61 -15.53 -12.53 -17.00
N SER A 62 -15.52 -12.10 -15.74
CA SER A 62 -15.67 -10.68 -15.42
C SER A 62 -14.50 -10.05 -14.68
N ILE A 63 -13.64 -10.83 -14.00
CA ILE A 63 -12.58 -10.30 -13.15
C ILE A 63 -11.20 -10.67 -13.70
N TYR A 64 -10.35 -9.71 -13.90
CA TYR A 64 -9.00 -9.86 -14.41
C TYR A 64 -7.99 -9.13 -13.53
N PRO A 65 -6.84 -9.76 -13.23
CA PRO A 65 -6.51 -11.17 -13.41
C PRO A 65 -7.52 -12.09 -12.69
N GLN A 66 -7.46 -13.40 -12.97
CA GLN A 66 -8.35 -14.34 -12.29
C GLN A 66 -8.03 -14.42 -10.80
N PRO A 67 -9.02 -14.23 -9.91
CA PRO A 67 -8.82 -14.30 -8.47
C PRO A 67 -8.68 -15.73 -7.97
N ASP A 68 -8.03 -15.92 -6.82
CA ASP A 68 -7.99 -17.18 -6.09
C ASP A 68 -9.20 -17.25 -5.14
N TYR A 69 -10.05 -18.23 -5.31
CA TYR A 69 -11.25 -18.41 -4.50
C TYR A 69 -11.63 -19.89 -4.31
N THR A 70 -12.46 -20.14 -3.31
CA THR A 70 -13.10 -21.45 -3.10
C THR A 70 -14.59 -21.28 -2.89
N LEU A 71 -15.37 -22.27 -3.36
CA LEU A 71 -16.81 -22.36 -3.14
C LEU A 71 -17.12 -23.60 -2.30
N GLU A 72 -17.96 -23.41 -1.29
CA GLU A 72 -18.43 -24.47 -0.40
C GLU A 72 -19.96 -24.38 -0.25
N VAL A 73 -20.67 -25.46 -0.53
CA VAL A 73 -22.09 -25.56 -0.19
C VAL A 73 -22.20 -25.91 1.28
N GLN A 74 -22.92 -25.09 2.03
CA GLN A 74 -23.19 -25.27 3.46
C GLN A 74 -24.62 -25.80 3.71
N GLN A 75 -24.94 -26.01 4.98
CA GLN A 75 -26.33 -26.33 5.36
C GLN A 75 -27.29 -25.19 4.96
N ASP A 76 -28.57 -25.47 4.94
CA ASP A 76 -29.66 -24.54 4.57
C ASP A 76 -29.52 -23.95 3.17
N HIS A 77 -28.90 -24.67 2.22
CA HIS A 77 -28.73 -24.25 0.82
C HIS A 77 -27.95 -22.92 0.67
N ILE A 78 -27.00 -22.67 1.56
CA ILE A 78 -26.12 -21.50 1.54
C ILE A 78 -24.85 -21.86 0.77
N ILE A 79 -24.40 -20.95 -0.11
CA ILE A 79 -23.09 -21.06 -0.76
C ILE A 79 -22.14 -20.06 -0.14
N LYS A 80 -21.00 -20.54 0.36
CA LYS A 80 -19.91 -19.75 0.89
C LYS A 80 -18.82 -19.62 -0.18
N LEU A 81 -18.61 -18.41 -0.65
CA LEU A 81 -17.48 -18.02 -1.50
C LEU A 81 -16.39 -17.40 -0.62
N VAL A 82 -15.21 -18.00 -0.56
CA VAL A 82 -14.04 -17.44 0.10
C VAL A 82 -13.08 -16.94 -0.97
N VAL A 83 -12.74 -15.66 -0.94
CA VAL A 83 -11.82 -15.00 -1.86
C VAL A 83 -10.54 -14.67 -1.11
N LYS A 84 -9.39 -15.08 -1.64
CA LYS A 84 -8.09 -14.75 -1.04
C LYS A 84 -7.56 -13.42 -1.58
N SER A 85 -6.70 -12.77 -0.80
CA SER A 85 -5.91 -11.65 -1.30
C SER A 85 -4.98 -12.15 -2.40
N GLY A 86 -5.03 -11.50 -3.55
CA GLY A 86 -4.21 -11.86 -4.71
C GLY A 86 -2.91 -11.09 -4.77
N VAL A 87 -1.91 -11.65 -5.48
CA VAL A 87 -0.59 -11.05 -5.66
C VAL A 87 -0.46 -10.25 -6.96
N HIS A 88 -1.31 -10.54 -7.95
CA HIS A 88 -1.25 -9.92 -9.29
C HIS A 88 -2.19 -8.72 -9.41
N LYS A 89 -2.13 -7.81 -8.45
CA LYS A 89 -2.97 -6.61 -8.42
C LYS A 89 -2.70 -5.66 -9.61
N PRO A 90 -3.70 -4.88 -10.05
CA PRO A 90 -5.07 -4.81 -9.56
C PRO A 90 -6.00 -5.86 -10.17
N TYR A 91 -6.90 -6.43 -9.37
CA TYR A 91 -8.01 -7.27 -9.83
C TYR A 91 -9.19 -6.39 -10.21
N LEU A 92 -9.53 -6.35 -11.49
CA LEU A 92 -10.48 -5.40 -12.06
C LEU A 92 -11.81 -6.07 -12.39
N TYR A 93 -12.91 -5.43 -12.02
CA TYR A 93 -14.25 -5.71 -12.54
C TYR A 93 -14.72 -4.53 -13.39
N LYS A 94 -15.05 -4.78 -14.67
CA LYS A 94 -15.42 -3.72 -15.64
C LYS A 94 -14.38 -2.60 -15.70
N SER A 95 -13.09 -2.95 -15.77
CA SER A 95 -11.94 -2.04 -15.80
C SER A 95 -11.78 -1.14 -14.56
N LYS A 96 -12.41 -1.47 -13.44
CA LYS A 96 -12.37 -0.73 -12.18
C LYS A 96 -11.91 -1.62 -11.04
N ALA A 97 -11.08 -1.07 -10.16
CA ALA A 97 -10.70 -1.72 -8.91
C ALA A 97 -11.62 -1.24 -7.78
N TYR A 98 -11.88 -2.13 -6.82
CA TYR A 98 -12.77 -1.86 -5.70
C TYR A 98 -12.09 -2.15 -4.38
N LYS A 99 -12.59 -1.48 -3.30
CA LYS A 99 -12.19 -1.71 -1.92
C LYS A 99 -13.41 -1.78 -1.00
N ARG A 100 -13.21 -2.39 0.18
CA ARG A 100 -14.23 -2.37 1.24
C ARG A 100 -14.00 -1.16 2.14
N ASN A 101 -15.07 -0.38 2.29
CA ASN A 101 -15.17 0.67 3.29
C ASN A 101 -16.25 0.25 4.28
N ASP A 102 -15.83 -0.45 5.35
CA ASP A 102 -16.70 -1.19 6.27
C ASP A 102 -17.57 -2.22 5.53
N THR A 103 -18.87 -2.08 5.50
CA THR A 103 -19.81 -2.97 4.78
C THR A 103 -20.06 -2.55 3.32
N ALA A 104 -19.66 -1.34 2.91
CA ALA A 104 -19.83 -0.88 1.53
C ALA A 104 -18.64 -1.25 0.64
N THR A 105 -18.92 -1.64 -0.62
CA THR A 105 -17.90 -1.80 -1.66
C THR A 105 -17.89 -0.57 -2.55
N ILE A 106 -16.77 0.14 -2.56
CA ILE A 106 -16.57 1.39 -3.31
C ILE A 106 -15.44 1.25 -4.34
N GLU A 107 -15.50 2.03 -5.40
CA GLU A 107 -14.42 2.14 -6.37
C GLU A 107 -13.22 2.85 -5.74
N VAL A 108 -12.00 2.39 -6.06
CA VAL A 108 -10.77 3.06 -5.63
C VAL A 108 -10.53 4.29 -6.51
N ASP A 109 -9.92 5.32 -5.94
CA ASP A 109 -9.47 6.48 -6.69
C ASP A 109 -8.21 6.19 -7.52
N THR A 110 -7.79 7.15 -8.35
CA THR A 110 -6.64 7.00 -9.25
C THR A 110 -5.32 6.82 -8.51
N LEU A 111 -5.15 7.43 -7.34
CA LEU A 111 -3.94 7.29 -6.53
C LEU A 111 -3.84 5.88 -5.95
N GLU A 112 -4.94 5.37 -5.41
CA GLU A 112 -4.98 4.02 -4.86
C GLU A 112 -4.86 2.95 -5.95
N LEU A 113 -5.44 3.18 -7.14
CA LEU A 113 -5.23 2.32 -8.30
C LEU A 113 -3.75 2.24 -8.70
N SER A 114 -3.05 3.38 -8.71
CA SER A 114 -1.62 3.43 -8.99
C SER A 114 -0.81 2.62 -7.97
N ARG A 115 -1.16 2.69 -6.69
CA ARG A 115 -0.53 1.87 -5.63
C ARG A 115 -0.74 0.37 -5.84
N LEU A 116 -1.96 -0.05 -6.19
CA LEU A 116 -2.25 -1.46 -6.51
C LEU A 116 -1.43 -1.95 -7.71
N ILE A 117 -1.26 -1.12 -8.75
CA ILE A 117 -0.44 -1.46 -9.93
C ILE A 117 1.02 -1.67 -9.53
N LEU A 118 1.59 -0.77 -8.72
CA LEU A 118 2.97 -0.89 -8.24
C LEU A 118 3.15 -2.13 -7.36
N GLU A 119 2.21 -2.37 -6.44
CA GLU A 119 2.21 -3.56 -5.58
C GLU A 119 2.15 -4.85 -6.39
N GLY A 120 1.26 -4.94 -7.40
CA GLY A 120 1.14 -6.11 -8.25
C GLY A 120 2.34 -6.36 -9.16
N LYS A 121 3.10 -5.32 -9.48
CA LYS A 121 4.39 -5.41 -10.19
C LYS A 121 5.57 -5.65 -9.26
N ASN A 122 5.35 -5.66 -7.93
CA ASN A 122 6.40 -5.68 -6.91
C ASN A 122 7.43 -4.55 -7.09
N ILE A 123 6.97 -3.37 -7.54
CA ILE A 123 7.79 -2.17 -7.72
C ILE A 123 7.51 -1.25 -6.54
N ARG A 124 8.57 -0.78 -5.90
CA ARG A 124 8.49 0.19 -4.81
C ARG A 124 8.63 1.60 -5.36
N PHE A 125 8.09 2.58 -4.61
CA PHE A 125 8.17 3.99 -5.00
C PHE A 125 9.61 4.46 -5.21
N GLU A 126 10.53 4.04 -4.36
CA GLU A 126 11.95 4.40 -4.43
C GLU A 126 12.65 3.86 -5.67
N GLU A 127 12.13 2.81 -6.31
CA GLU A 127 12.70 2.19 -7.53
C GLU A 127 12.21 2.87 -8.82
N LEU A 128 11.15 3.68 -8.74
CA LEU A 128 10.65 4.43 -9.90
C LEU A 128 11.66 5.48 -10.35
N PRO A 129 11.74 5.80 -11.67
CA PRO A 129 12.58 6.88 -12.16
C PRO A 129 12.29 8.20 -11.44
N CYS A 130 13.34 8.86 -10.98
CA CYS A 130 13.23 10.21 -10.43
C CYS A 130 12.80 11.20 -11.52
N LYS A 131 11.98 12.15 -11.16
CA LYS A 131 11.55 13.20 -12.08
C LYS A 131 12.72 14.13 -12.45
N ASP A 132 13.58 14.40 -11.48
CA ASP A 132 14.81 15.16 -11.69
C ASP A 132 15.96 14.20 -11.98
N GLN A 133 16.72 14.48 -13.03
CA GLN A 133 17.86 13.69 -13.49
C GLN A 133 19.19 14.47 -13.41
N GLU A 134 19.16 15.70 -12.90
CA GLU A 134 20.35 16.53 -12.67
C GLU A 134 20.62 16.60 -11.16
N LEU A 135 21.13 15.50 -10.60
CA LEU A 135 21.32 15.31 -9.16
C LEU A 135 22.80 15.41 -8.77
N SER A 136 23.07 16.05 -7.60
CA SER A 136 24.36 16.06 -6.91
C SER A 136 24.32 15.28 -5.61
N PHE A 137 25.46 14.76 -5.15
CA PHE A 137 25.54 13.80 -4.04
C PHE A 137 26.73 14.06 -3.12
N GLU A 138 27.09 15.32 -2.86
CA GLU A 138 28.22 15.66 -1.99
C GLU A 138 28.00 15.16 -0.55
N ILE A 139 26.79 15.32 -0.03
CA ILE A 139 26.44 14.85 1.32
C ILE A 139 26.53 13.33 1.42
N LEU A 140 25.99 12.61 0.42
CA LEU A 140 26.07 11.15 0.37
C LEU A 140 27.52 10.67 0.29
N TYR A 141 28.34 11.31 -0.57
CA TYR A 141 29.77 10.98 -0.70
C TYR A 141 30.51 11.15 0.63
N HIS A 142 30.33 12.28 1.30
CA HIS A 142 30.96 12.54 2.60
C HIS A 142 30.57 11.49 3.65
N LYS A 143 29.29 11.13 3.74
CA LYS A 143 28.80 10.09 4.66
C LYS A 143 29.40 8.72 4.35
N LEU A 144 29.46 8.32 3.09
CA LEU A 144 30.06 7.04 2.69
C LEU A 144 31.57 7.02 2.95
N LYS A 145 32.27 8.12 2.71
CA LYS A 145 33.69 8.26 3.00
C LYS A 145 33.98 8.09 4.50
N GLU A 146 33.17 8.72 5.35
CA GLU A 146 33.32 8.62 6.81
C GLU A 146 32.98 7.22 7.34
N CYS A 147 31.89 6.60 6.84
CA CYS A 147 31.40 5.34 7.39
C CYS A 147 32.13 4.11 6.87
N ILE A 148 32.49 4.08 5.59
CA ILE A 148 33.07 2.91 4.91
C ILE A 148 34.40 3.18 4.21
N GLN A 149 34.98 4.37 4.41
CA GLN A 149 36.26 4.79 3.80
C GLN A 149 36.27 4.70 2.27
N LEU A 150 35.14 5.06 1.63
CA LEU A 150 35.01 5.03 0.18
C LEU A 150 36.04 5.99 -0.46
N GLU A 151 36.92 5.47 -1.32
CA GLU A 151 37.96 6.28 -1.95
C GLU A 151 37.48 7.07 -3.17
N THR A 152 36.58 6.45 -3.95
CA THR A 152 36.04 7.05 -5.17
C THR A 152 34.52 7.01 -5.16
N PHE A 153 33.92 8.09 -5.65
CA PHE A 153 32.45 8.20 -5.78
C PHE A 153 32.13 8.58 -7.22
N ASP A 154 31.63 7.61 -7.97
CA ASP A 154 31.33 7.74 -9.38
C ASP A 154 29.99 7.10 -9.73
N GLN A 155 29.65 7.08 -11.01
CA GLN A 155 28.40 6.48 -11.49
C GLN A 155 28.30 4.97 -11.18
N ASP A 156 29.41 4.26 -11.15
CA ASP A 156 29.41 2.82 -10.84
C ASP A 156 29.13 2.59 -9.33
N THR A 157 29.57 3.49 -8.47
CA THR A 157 29.14 3.52 -7.07
C THR A 157 27.63 3.69 -6.96
N LEU A 158 27.05 4.63 -7.71
CA LEU A 158 25.59 4.85 -7.71
C LEU A 158 24.81 3.66 -8.27
N LYS A 159 25.34 2.94 -9.27
CA LYS A 159 24.77 1.69 -9.76
C LYS A 159 24.83 0.58 -8.70
N THR A 160 25.97 0.45 -8.01
CA THR A 160 26.14 -0.53 -6.93
C THR A 160 25.16 -0.30 -5.78
N LEU A 161 24.89 0.97 -5.45
CA LEU A 161 23.88 1.37 -4.47
C LEU A 161 22.45 1.29 -4.99
N ASN A 162 22.27 0.86 -6.24
CA ASN A 162 20.95 0.79 -6.90
C ASN A 162 20.21 2.14 -6.99
N LEU A 163 20.96 3.23 -7.10
CA LEU A 163 20.45 4.60 -7.22
C LEU A 163 20.37 5.08 -8.67
N TYR A 164 21.12 4.42 -9.57
CA TYR A 164 21.19 4.74 -11.00
C TYR A 164 21.20 3.47 -11.85
N ASN A 165 20.53 3.54 -12.99
CA ASN A 165 20.70 2.53 -14.05
C ASN A 165 20.75 3.18 -15.44
N ASN A 166 21.38 2.51 -16.41
CA ASN A 166 21.62 3.07 -17.74
C ASN A 166 20.35 3.26 -18.58
N THR A 167 19.24 2.61 -18.22
CA THR A 167 17.98 2.66 -18.96
C THR A 167 17.10 3.80 -18.50
N ASN A 168 16.95 3.97 -17.18
CA ASN A 168 15.99 4.87 -16.56
C ASN A 168 16.65 6.07 -15.84
N GLY A 169 17.99 6.11 -15.77
CA GLY A 169 18.72 7.12 -15.02
C GLY A 169 18.61 6.94 -13.50
N TYR A 170 18.51 8.03 -12.80
CA TYR A 170 18.31 8.08 -11.34
C TYR A 170 16.89 7.68 -10.96
N ASN A 171 16.75 6.96 -9.85
CA ASN A 171 15.48 6.60 -9.26
C ASN A 171 15.11 7.56 -8.10
N ASN A 172 13.91 7.40 -7.51
CA ASN A 172 13.44 8.24 -6.41
C ASN A 172 14.30 8.11 -5.15
N ALA A 173 14.93 6.94 -4.91
CA ALA A 173 15.88 6.80 -3.80
C ALA A 173 17.10 7.72 -4.01
N ALA A 174 17.62 7.81 -5.24
CA ALA A 174 18.67 8.76 -5.58
C ALA A 174 18.21 10.20 -5.34
N GLY A 175 17.01 10.55 -5.80
CA GLY A 175 16.44 11.88 -5.57
C GLY A 175 16.32 12.23 -4.09
N LEU A 176 15.91 11.30 -3.23
CA LEU A 176 15.84 11.51 -1.77
C LEU A 176 17.22 11.72 -1.13
N LEU A 177 18.24 11.08 -1.67
CA LEU A 177 19.63 11.19 -1.17
C LEU A 177 20.42 12.34 -1.81
N ALA A 178 19.90 12.97 -2.87
CA ALA A 178 20.53 14.11 -3.52
C ALA A 178 20.62 15.31 -2.57
N ASP A 179 21.65 16.17 -2.76
CA ASP A 179 21.91 17.34 -1.92
C ASP A 179 20.71 18.30 -1.91
N GLU A 180 20.05 18.46 -3.06
CA GLU A 180 18.81 19.20 -3.22
C GLU A 180 17.75 18.28 -3.86
N ASN A 181 16.50 18.37 -3.39
CA ASN A 181 15.38 17.60 -3.94
C ASN A 181 14.04 18.32 -3.73
N HIS A 182 12.98 17.77 -4.34
CA HIS A 182 11.63 18.32 -4.27
C HIS A 182 10.64 17.38 -3.55
N PHE A 183 11.15 16.43 -2.80
CA PHE A 183 10.30 15.57 -1.98
C PHE A 183 9.77 16.32 -0.75
N PRO A 184 8.60 15.93 -0.22
CA PRO A 184 8.12 16.45 1.05
C PRO A 184 9.17 16.25 2.14
N GLY A 185 9.46 17.33 2.87
CA GLY A 185 10.41 17.30 3.97
C GLY A 185 9.81 16.77 5.27
N ILE A 186 10.45 17.13 6.39
CA ILE A 186 10.01 16.75 7.74
C ILE A 186 9.63 18.00 8.52
N ASP A 187 8.46 17.96 9.16
CA ASP A 187 8.03 18.92 10.16
C ASP A 187 8.20 18.32 11.56
N ILE A 188 8.99 18.99 12.40
CA ILE A 188 9.20 18.62 13.80
C ILE A 188 8.45 19.61 14.67
N MET A 189 7.58 19.12 15.55
CA MET A 189 6.82 19.96 16.47
C MET A 189 7.02 19.49 17.91
N LYS A 190 7.36 20.42 18.81
CA LYS A 190 7.29 20.20 20.24
C LYS A 190 6.02 20.86 20.78
N PHE A 191 5.18 20.07 21.39
CA PHE A 191 3.97 20.55 22.07
C PHE A 191 4.27 20.91 23.52
N GLY A 192 3.48 21.81 24.09
CA GLY A 192 3.48 22.16 25.50
C GLY A 192 2.67 21.16 26.32
N GLU A 193 2.03 21.68 27.40
CA GLU A 193 1.20 20.86 28.29
C GLU A 193 -0.01 20.25 27.58
N ASN A 194 -0.41 20.82 26.45
CA ASN A 194 -1.46 20.27 25.58
C ASN A 194 -1.12 20.48 24.10
N ILE A 195 -1.79 19.74 23.23
CA ILE A 195 -1.56 19.73 21.77
C ILE A 195 -1.85 21.08 21.09
N SER A 196 -2.60 21.97 21.72
CA SER A 196 -2.91 23.30 21.20
C SER A 196 -1.77 24.31 21.37
N ILE A 197 -0.74 23.98 22.17
CA ILE A 197 0.40 24.86 22.45
C ILE A 197 1.61 24.29 21.74
N ILE A 198 2.03 24.91 20.64
CA ILE A 198 3.27 24.56 19.94
C ILE A 198 4.41 25.40 20.55
N GLN A 199 5.34 24.73 21.23
CA GLN A 199 6.51 25.38 21.83
C GLN A 199 7.65 25.61 20.83
N ARG A 200 7.84 24.68 19.89
CA ARG A 200 8.84 24.79 18.83
C ARG A 200 8.33 24.07 17.57
N ARG A 201 8.64 24.67 16.42
CA ARG A 201 8.47 24.02 15.10
C ARG A 201 9.76 24.19 14.33
N ALA A 202 10.20 23.13 13.64
CA ALA A 202 11.28 23.16 12.68
C ALA A 202 10.84 22.40 11.43
N THR A 203 11.02 23.00 10.26
CA THR A 203 10.68 22.41 8.96
C THR A 203 11.96 22.27 8.15
N PHE A 204 12.22 21.09 7.60
CA PHE A 204 13.35 20.82 6.73
C PHE A 204 12.82 20.30 5.38
N GLU A 205 13.01 21.08 4.34
CA GLU A 205 12.52 20.82 2.99
C GLU A 205 13.64 21.05 1.98
N ASN A 206 13.52 20.40 0.81
CA ASN A 206 14.40 20.59 -0.35
C ASN A 206 15.88 20.25 -0.12
N ILE A 207 16.21 19.44 0.85
CA ILE A 207 17.56 18.99 1.18
C ILE A 207 17.61 17.46 1.28
N SER A 208 18.83 16.89 1.24
CA SER A 208 19.05 15.46 1.37
C SER A 208 18.39 14.89 2.62
N ILE A 209 17.77 13.72 2.50
CA ILE A 209 17.19 12.99 3.63
C ILE A 209 18.25 12.68 4.71
N LEU A 210 19.53 12.56 4.33
CA LEU A 210 20.64 12.37 5.26
C LEU A 210 20.84 13.60 6.14
N GLU A 211 20.79 14.79 5.55
CA GLU A 211 20.88 16.05 6.28
C GLU A 211 19.64 16.28 7.15
N VAL A 212 18.46 15.98 6.62
CA VAL A 212 17.20 16.02 7.40
C VAL A 212 17.30 15.13 8.62
N TYR A 213 17.84 13.91 8.47
CA TYR A 213 18.05 12.97 9.58
C TYR A 213 18.98 13.58 10.65
N ASP A 214 20.16 14.07 10.26
CA ASP A 214 21.12 14.66 11.20
C ASP A 214 20.51 15.84 11.98
N LYS A 215 19.88 16.79 11.26
CA LYS A 215 19.21 17.95 11.88
C LYS A 215 18.07 17.52 12.82
N THR A 216 17.35 16.46 12.46
CA THR A 216 16.28 15.93 13.31
C THR A 216 16.82 15.33 14.59
N ILE A 217 17.91 14.57 14.51
CA ILE A 217 18.58 13.97 15.68
C ILE A 217 19.14 15.06 16.59
N ASP A 218 19.74 16.12 16.04
CA ASP A 218 20.28 17.22 16.84
C ASP A 218 19.16 17.93 17.61
N ILE A 219 18.03 18.23 16.96
CA ILE A 219 16.86 18.80 17.66
C ILE A 219 16.37 17.84 18.75
N PHE A 220 16.33 16.54 18.47
CA PHE A 220 15.88 15.55 19.45
C PHE A 220 16.81 15.52 20.68
N ARG A 221 18.12 15.56 20.47
CA ARG A 221 19.12 15.59 21.55
C ARG A 221 19.00 16.83 22.45
N ASP A 222 18.58 17.97 21.93
CA ASP A 222 18.34 19.18 22.73
C ASP A 222 17.28 18.95 23.83
N TYR A 223 16.38 18.01 23.66
CA TYR A 223 15.26 17.73 24.57
C TYR A 223 15.40 16.47 25.39
N TYR A 224 16.23 15.52 24.95
CA TYR A 224 16.46 14.23 25.60
C TYR A 224 17.93 14.12 26.00
N GLN A 225 18.30 14.84 27.06
CA GLN A 225 19.60 14.67 27.69
C GLN A 225 19.53 13.44 28.61
N TYR A 226 20.34 12.42 28.31
CA TYR A 226 20.53 11.29 29.22
C TYR A 226 21.63 11.67 30.24
N GLU A 227 21.31 11.70 31.52
CA GLU A 227 22.31 11.63 32.57
C GLU A 227 22.85 10.18 32.63
N VAL A 228 24.10 9.98 32.23
CA VAL A 228 24.81 8.72 32.51
C VAL A 228 25.23 8.80 33.96
N ILE A 229 24.50 8.14 34.86
CA ILE A 229 24.94 7.93 36.24
C ILE A 229 25.91 6.74 36.17
N GLU A 230 27.21 7.03 36.20
CA GLU A 230 28.24 6.02 36.45
C GLU A 230 28.07 5.54 37.88
N GLY A 231 27.67 4.24 38.02
CA GLY A 231 27.60 3.53 39.32
C GLY A 231 28.90 2.89 39.72
#